data_62a743215e1a1ae4b999bb76a2205a69
#
_entry.id   62a743215e1a1ae4b999bb76a2205a69
#
_cell.length_a   1.000
_cell.length_b   1.000
_cell.length_c   1.000
_cell.angle_alpha   90.00
_cell.angle_beta   90.00
_cell.angle_gamma   90.00
#
_symmetry.space_group_name_H-M   'P 1'
#
loop_
_entity.id
_entity.type
_entity.pdbx_description
1 polymer ?
#
loop_
_entity_poly.entity_id
_entity_poly.type
_entity_poly.pdbx_seq_one_letter_code
_entity_poly.pdbx_strand_id
1 'polypeptide(L)'
;MSIIWKTIRTLLGISFLLMLALVLTHALLLRPRVDLQLLAPEESFELPTSMTFFPGSTTEFVVTEKAGRIKWFTEGALQNSGLLLDLTDTVYSAGWEEGLLSLAFDPDYAKNRYAYIFYSLDSPKRSRLSRFTVNSDNIADRSSELALLEIPKTSDSHNGGMLQFGTDGFLYVSVGDGYQGDDAQDLSDLKGSLLRLDIRNASEEAPYAIPPNNPFASNSEGIRAEILAWGFRNPWRFSIDELTGHIFVGDVGDNHQEEISRVEIGKDHGWPILEGDQCYPPGTENCDKESTVLPIASFEHTFIRSVIGGYVYRGEDIPWLRGQYVYGDYFRGLFQLDPTEPDIQHFPHVLVYKPRMQHGEELGEVMFFSSLTEDAAGELYATSLSGAVYKLQYLSPSKELKGFFRALGDFR
;
A
#
# COMPACT_ATOMS: atom_id res chain seq x y z
N MET A 1 41.11 30.93 46.11
CA MET A 1 39.69 30.51 46.13
C MET A 1 39.04 30.56 44.74
N SER A 2 39.32 31.51 43.86
CA SER A 2 38.63 31.67 42.55
C SER A 2 38.94 30.57 41.49
N ILE A 3 40.15 30.04 41.46
CA ILE A 3 40.57 29.02 40.47
C ILE A 3 39.91 27.66 40.75
N ILE A 4 39.88 27.26 42.02
CA ILE A 4 39.28 25.98 42.46
C ILE A 4 37.76 25.97 42.13
N TRP A 5 37.06 27.07 42.34
CA TRP A 5 35.66 27.19 41.98
C TRP A 5 35.40 27.15 40.45
N LYS A 6 36.24 27.73 39.64
CA LYS A 6 36.16 27.65 38.18
C LYS A 6 36.37 26.19 37.71
N THR A 7 37.39 25.50 38.23
CA THR A 7 37.66 24.09 37.89
C THR A 7 36.51 23.18 38.29
N ILE A 8 35.93 23.35 39.47
CA ILE A 8 34.76 22.57 39.93
C ILE A 8 33.54 22.81 39.00
N ARG A 9 33.23 24.06 38.64
CA ARG A 9 32.15 24.37 37.70
C ARG A 9 32.38 23.74 36.32
N THR A 10 33.61 23.76 35.80
CA THR A 10 33.93 23.15 34.50
C THR A 10 33.77 21.63 34.56
N LEU A 11 34.27 20.97 35.62
CA LEU A 11 34.08 19.52 35.80
C LEU A 11 32.62 19.11 35.96
N LEU A 12 31.82 19.86 36.70
CA LEU A 12 30.37 19.64 36.84
C LEU A 12 29.65 19.83 35.49
N GLY A 13 30.05 20.83 34.71
CA GLY A 13 29.49 21.05 33.35
C GLY A 13 29.84 19.89 32.38
N ILE A 14 31.08 19.41 32.39
CA ILE A 14 31.50 18.27 31.58
C ILE A 14 30.76 17.00 32.02
N SER A 15 30.66 16.73 33.34
CA SER A 15 29.92 15.60 33.86
C SER A 15 28.43 15.62 33.49
N PHE A 16 27.80 16.81 33.53
CA PHE A 16 26.41 16.98 33.10
C PHE A 16 26.24 16.73 31.60
N LEU A 17 27.14 17.26 30.76
CA LEU A 17 27.11 17.02 29.31
C LEU A 17 27.32 15.54 28.96
N LEU A 18 28.24 14.86 29.66
CA LEU A 18 28.48 13.42 29.49
C LEU A 18 27.25 12.61 29.92
N MET A 19 26.64 12.97 31.05
CA MET A 19 25.41 12.32 31.51
C MET A 19 24.25 12.56 30.57
N LEU A 20 24.08 13.78 30.05
CA LEU A 20 23.08 14.12 29.05
C LEU A 20 23.31 13.35 27.73
N ALA A 21 24.54 13.29 27.28
CA ALA A 21 24.93 12.48 26.09
C ALA A 21 24.66 10.99 26.31
N LEU A 22 24.93 10.47 27.52
CA LEU A 22 24.65 9.07 27.87
C LEU A 22 23.15 8.79 27.93
N VAL A 23 22.36 9.71 28.49
CA VAL A 23 20.90 9.60 28.54
C VAL A 23 20.30 9.69 27.15
N LEU A 24 20.79 10.61 26.31
CA LEU A 24 20.34 10.75 24.92
C LEU A 24 20.72 9.54 24.08
N THR A 25 21.94 9.03 24.23
CA THR A 25 22.38 7.80 23.54
C THR A 25 21.58 6.60 24.02
N HIS A 26 21.34 6.49 25.33
CA HIS A 26 20.52 5.42 25.90
C HIS A 26 19.05 5.51 25.42
N ALA A 27 18.47 6.70 25.38
CA ALA A 27 17.12 6.93 24.88
C ALA A 27 17.03 6.64 23.38
N LEU A 28 18.03 6.98 22.58
CA LEU A 28 18.11 6.68 21.15
C LEU A 28 18.29 5.18 20.88
N LEU A 29 19.13 4.50 21.67
CA LEU A 29 19.39 3.05 21.54
C LEU A 29 18.26 2.18 22.07
N LEU A 30 17.41 2.73 22.96
CA LEU A 30 16.25 2.01 23.52
C LEU A 30 14.94 2.30 22.79
N ARG A 31 14.95 3.16 21.76
CA ARG A 31 13.73 3.37 20.98
C ARG A 31 13.37 2.07 20.24
N PRO A 32 12.13 1.63 20.34
CA PRO A 32 11.66 0.53 19.52
C PRO A 32 11.79 0.91 18.04
N ARG A 33 12.26 0.00 17.23
CA ARG A 33 12.45 0.19 15.79
C ARG A 33 11.78 -0.92 15.00
N VAL A 34 11.39 -0.59 13.79
CA VAL A 34 10.98 -1.55 12.77
C VAL A 34 12.17 -1.81 11.86
N ASP A 35 12.34 -3.06 11.47
CA ASP A 35 13.29 -3.50 10.44
C ASP A 35 12.54 -4.29 9.37
N LEU A 36 13.17 -4.49 8.23
CA LEU A 36 12.65 -5.25 7.10
C LEU A 36 13.43 -6.55 6.94
N GLN A 37 12.78 -7.67 7.19
CA GLN A 37 13.32 -8.99 6.94
C GLN A 37 13.01 -9.41 5.51
N LEU A 38 14.05 -9.67 4.70
CA LEU A 38 13.90 -10.23 3.37
C LEU A 38 13.31 -11.66 3.47
N LEU A 39 12.18 -11.89 2.79
CA LEU A 39 11.46 -13.17 2.90
C LEU A 39 12.02 -14.26 1.99
N ALA A 40 12.41 -13.90 0.78
CA ALA A 40 12.85 -14.84 -0.26
C ALA A 40 14.23 -14.40 -0.80
N PRO A 41 15.32 -14.54 -0.01
CA PRO A 41 16.64 -14.01 -0.37
C PRO A 41 17.27 -14.69 -1.60
N GLU A 42 16.80 -15.87 -1.96
CA GLU A 42 17.30 -16.64 -3.10
C GLU A 42 16.46 -16.40 -4.38
N GLU A 43 15.36 -15.67 -4.26
CA GLU A 43 14.47 -15.31 -5.37
C GLU A 43 14.70 -13.86 -5.78
N SER A 44 14.64 -13.63 -7.09
CA SER A 44 14.57 -12.29 -7.66
C SER A 44 13.26 -12.16 -8.44
N PHE A 45 12.41 -11.25 -8.01
CA PHE A 45 11.15 -10.96 -8.69
C PHE A 45 11.37 -9.90 -9.77
N GLU A 46 10.68 -10.05 -10.90
CA GLU A 46 10.75 -9.07 -11.99
C GLU A 46 9.68 -7.98 -11.80
N LEU A 47 10.07 -6.83 -11.23
CA LEU A 47 9.18 -5.70 -10.95
C LEU A 47 7.92 -6.14 -10.20
N PRO A 48 8.02 -6.67 -8.97
CA PRO A 48 6.86 -7.16 -8.24
C PRO A 48 5.94 -6.01 -7.86
N THR A 49 4.67 -6.12 -8.21
CA THR A 49 3.66 -5.07 -8.01
C THR A 49 2.89 -5.22 -6.72
N SER A 50 2.61 -6.46 -6.29
CA SER A 50 1.94 -6.75 -5.03
C SER A 50 2.29 -8.14 -4.49
N MET A 51 1.99 -8.33 -3.22
CA MET A 51 2.00 -9.61 -2.52
C MET A 51 0.63 -9.82 -1.88
N THR A 52 0.13 -11.06 -1.85
CA THR A 52 -1.16 -11.40 -1.25
C THR A 52 -1.06 -12.77 -0.59
N PHE A 53 -1.54 -12.89 0.64
CA PHE A 53 -1.60 -14.18 1.33
C PHE A 53 -2.81 -15.00 0.86
N PHE A 54 -2.68 -16.33 0.88
CA PHE A 54 -3.84 -17.19 0.74
C PHE A 54 -4.77 -16.99 1.94
N PRO A 55 -6.11 -17.07 1.76
CA PRO A 55 -7.06 -16.80 2.82
C PRO A 55 -6.81 -17.64 4.08
N GLY A 56 -6.67 -16.96 5.22
CA GLY A 56 -6.38 -17.57 6.52
C GLY A 56 -4.92 -18.00 6.73
N SER A 57 -4.02 -17.74 5.77
CA SER A 57 -2.60 -18.10 5.89
C SER A 57 -1.76 -16.95 6.45
N THR A 58 -0.74 -17.32 7.22
CA THR A 58 0.35 -16.45 7.67
C THR A 58 1.68 -16.79 7.02
N THR A 59 1.70 -17.82 6.16
CA THR A 59 2.93 -18.37 5.57
C THR A 59 2.85 -18.63 4.08
N GLU A 60 1.64 -18.82 3.53
CA GLU A 60 1.46 -19.08 2.11
C GLU A 60 0.99 -17.81 1.41
N PHE A 61 1.72 -17.39 0.39
CA PHE A 61 1.47 -16.14 -0.32
C PHE A 61 1.77 -16.24 -1.81
N VAL A 62 1.28 -15.27 -2.55
CA VAL A 62 1.62 -15.04 -3.96
C VAL A 62 2.30 -13.70 -4.13
N VAL A 63 3.16 -13.61 -5.15
CA VAL A 63 3.76 -12.35 -5.60
C VAL A 63 3.38 -12.16 -7.07
N THR A 64 2.85 -10.99 -7.38
CA THR A 64 2.52 -10.58 -8.75
C THR A 64 3.68 -9.82 -9.35
N GLU A 65 4.08 -10.19 -10.57
CA GLU A 65 5.10 -9.48 -11.35
C GLU A 65 4.43 -8.65 -12.45
N LYS A 66 4.90 -7.42 -12.63
CA LYS A 66 4.34 -6.44 -13.56
C LYS A 66 4.07 -7.00 -14.96
N ALA A 67 4.96 -7.86 -15.47
CA ALA A 67 4.87 -8.44 -16.81
C ALA A 67 3.74 -9.46 -16.98
N GLY A 68 3.08 -9.91 -15.89
CA GLY A 68 1.94 -10.82 -15.97
C GLY A 68 2.16 -12.19 -15.33
N ARG A 69 3.25 -12.41 -14.58
CA ARG A 69 3.45 -13.65 -13.82
C ARG A 69 2.94 -13.50 -12.40
N ILE A 70 2.43 -14.60 -11.84
CA ILE A 70 2.06 -14.74 -10.45
C ILE A 70 2.72 -15.99 -9.92
N LYS A 71 3.58 -15.84 -8.92
CA LYS A 71 4.30 -16.94 -8.28
C LYS A 71 3.77 -17.15 -6.87
N TRP A 72 3.65 -18.41 -6.41
CA TRP A 72 3.26 -18.74 -5.05
C TRP A 72 4.42 -19.34 -4.26
N PHE A 73 4.41 -19.12 -2.93
CA PHE A 73 5.48 -19.48 -2.01
C PHE A 73 4.93 -19.92 -0.66
N THR A 74 5.75 -20.71 0.07
CA THR A 74 5.55 -20.97 1.49
C THR A 74 6.73 -20.39 2.26
N GLU A 75 6.50 -19.47 3.21
CA GLU A 75 7.53 -18.90 4.07
C GLU A 75 8.27 -20.01 4.84
N GLY A 76 9.60 -19.92 4.90
CA GLY A 76 10.44 -20.94 5.56
C GLY A 76 10.60 -22.25 4.79
N ALA A 77 9.89 -22.43 3.68
CA ALA A 77 9.98 -23.59 2.79
C ALA A 77 9.94 -23.13 1.32
N LEU A 78 10.87 -22.25 0.91
CA LEU A 78 10.90 -21.66 -0.43
C LEU A 78 11.04 -22.66 -1.57
N GLN A 79 11.59 -23.88 -1.28
CA GLN A 79 11.54 -25.01 -2.22
C GLN A 79 10.10 -25.48 -2.52
N ASN A 80 9.13 -25.10 -1.68
CA ASN A 80 7.72 -25.29 -1.92
C ASN A 80 7.15 -24.00 -2.51
N SER A 81 7.38 -23.80 -3.81
CA SER A 81 6.97 -22.65 -4.59
C SER A 81 6.64 -23.06 -6.03
N GLY A 82 5.94 -22.21 -6.74
CA GLY A 82 5.60 -22.49 -8.13
C GLY A 82 4.96 -21.29 -8.85
N LEU A 83 4.67 -21.50 -10.11
CA LEU A 83 3.96 -20.55 -10.95
C LEU A 83 2.45 -20.79 -10.79
N LEU A 84 1.73 -19.78 -10.25
CA LEU A 84 0.28 -19.83 -10.15
C LEU A 84 -0.36 -19.52 -11.52
N LEU A 85 0.14 -18.48 -12.21
CA LEU A 85 -0.41 -18.04 -13.50
C LEU A 85 0.66 -17.31 -14.31
N ASP A 86 0.66 -17.50 -15.63
CA ASP A 86 1.44 -16.73 -16.59
C ASP A 86 0.52 -16.11 -17.64
N LEU A 87 0.43 -14.78 -17.66
CA LEU A 87 -0.30 -13.95 -18.61
C LEU A 87 0.65 -13.02 -19.39
N THR A 88 1.93 -13.33 -19.48
CA THR A 88 2.95 -12.45 -20.12
C THR A 88 2.69 -12.21 -21.60
N ASP A 89 1.94 -13.08 -22.27
CA ASP A 89 1.48 -12.94 -23.65
C ASP A 89 0.19 -12.09 -23.79
N THR A 90 -0.44 -11.75 -22.68
CA THR A 90 -1.74 -11.07 -22.61
C THR A 90 -1.62 -9.69 -21.98
N VAL A 91 -0.88 -9.61 -20.86
CA VAL A 91 -0.71 -8.38 -20.10
C VAL A 91 0.14 -7.37 -20.85
N TYR A 92 -0.37 -6.17 -21.01
CA TYR A 92 0.42 -5.04 -21.50
C TYR A 92 1.15 -4.35 -20.32
N SER A 93 2.48 -4.38 -20.38
CA SER A 93 3.33 -3.88 -19.29
C SER A 93 4.41 -2.91 -19.75
N ALA A 94 4.30 -2.40 -20.98
CA ALA A 94 5.31 -1.49 -21.55
C ALA A 94 5.21 -0.06 -21.01
N GLY A 95 4.02 0.36 -20.54
CA GLY A 95 3.82 1.65 -19.90
C GLY A 95 4.37 1.71 -18.47
N TRP A 96 4.47 2.93 -17.93
CA TRP A 96 5.08 3.16 -16.61
C TRP A 96 4.35 2.43 -15.48
N GLU A 97 3.02 2.60 -15.38
CA GLU A 97 2.20 1.99 -14.33
C GLU A 97 1.39 0.78 -14.83
N GLU A 98 1.38 0.52 -16.14
CA GLU A 98 0.62 -0.59 -16.73
C GLU A 98 1.27 -1.93 -16.44
N GLY A 99 0.46 -2.97 -16.33
CA GLY A 99 0.91 -4.32 -16.07
C GLY A 99 -0.14 -5.14 -15.33
N LEU A 100 0.28 -6.23 -14.71
CA LEU A 100 -0.48 -6.94 -13.70
C LEU A 100 -0.28 -6.23 -12.37
N LEU A 101 -1.36 -5.65 -11.80
CA LEU A 101 -1.27 -4.69 -10.70
C LEU A 101 -1.62 -5.28 -9.34
N SER A 102 -2.58 -6.21 -9.28
CA SER A 102 -2.97 -6.86 -8.03
C SER A 102 -3.71 -8.18 -8.24
N LEU A 103 -3.78 -8.95 -7.15
CA LEU A 103 -4.59 -10.15 -7.02
C LEU A 103 -5.33 -10.12 -5.69
N ALA A 104 -6.58 -10.61 -5.68
CA ALA A 104 -7.32 -10.93 -4.47
C ALA A 104 -7.89 -12.36 -4.58
N PHE A 105 -7.83 -13.11 -3.49
CA PHE A 105 -8.53 -14.40 -3.40
C PHE A 105 -9.96 -14.20 -2.92
N ASP A 106 -10.86 -15.08 -3.38
CA ASP A 106 -12.24 -15.09 -2.93
C ASP A 106 -12.33 -15.39 -1.42
N PRO A 107 -13.21 -14.74 -0.65
CA PRO A 107 -13.41 -15.09 0.76
C PRO A 107 -13.76 -16.56 0.99
N ASP A 108 -14.48 -17.18 0.05
CA ASP A 108 -14.82 -18.60 0.04
C ASP A 108 -13.81 -19.47 -0.76
N TYR A 109 -12.55 -19.01 -0.92
CA TYR A 109 -11.52 -19.68 -1.72
C TYR A 109 -11.34 -21.16 -1.42
N ALA A 110 -11.49 -21.56 -0.17
CA ALA A 110 -11.44 -22.96 0.24
C ALA A 110 -12.49 -23.84 -0.48
N LYS A 111 -13.62 -23.25 -0.93
CA LYS A 111 -14.71 -23.95 -1.61
C LYS A 111 -14.67 -23.77 -3.12
N ASN A 112 -14.46 -22.52 -3.59
CA ASN A 112 -14.62 -22.16 -4.99
C ASN A 112 -13.31 -22.02 -5.75
N ARG A 113 -12.17 -21.83 -5.03
CA ARG A 113 -10.83 -21.70 -5.60
C ARG A 113 -10.69 -20.52 -6.58
N TYR A 114 -11.45 -19.45 -6.39
CA TYR A 114 -11.40 -18.28 -7.26
C TYR A 114 -10.32 -17.29 -6.84
N ALA A 115 -9.60 -16.77 -7.84
CA ALA A 115 -8.69 -15.65 -7.73
C ALA A 115 -9.10 -14.57 -8.72
N TYR A 116 -9.04 -13.31 -8.29
CA TYR A 116 -9.38 -12.12 -9.07
C TYR A 116 -8.11 -11.34 -9.35
N ILE A 117 -7.94 -10.91 -10.58
CA ILE A 117 -6.71 -10.29 -11.05
C ILE A 117 -7.05 -9.03 -11.82
N PHE A 118 -6.34 -7.92 -11.49
CA PHE A 118 -6.47 -6.66 -12.21
C PHE A 118 -5.21 -6.39 -13.02
N TYR A 119 -5.38 -6.15 -14.33
CA TYR A 119 -4.26 -6.00 -15.24
C TYR A 119 -4.59 -5.13 -16.44
N SER A 120 -3.55 -4.62 -17.11
CA SER A 120 -3.65 -3.77 -18.30
C SER A 120 -3.62 -4.58 -19.58
N LEU A 121 -4.39 -4.13 -20.56
CA LEU A 121 -4.44 -4.62 -21.94
C LEU A 121 -4.16 -3.48 -22.92
N ASP A 122 -3.63 -3.81 -24.09
CA ASP A 122 -3.49 -2.89 -25.21
C ASP A 122 -4.43 -3.28 -26.36
N SER A 123 -4.63 -2.35 -27.30
CA SER A 123 -5.33 -2.57 -28.57
C SER A 123 -6.78 -3.10 -28.47
N PRO A 124 -7.76 -2.38 -27.88
CA PRO A 124 -7.69 -1.04 -27.31
C PRO A 124 -7.14 -1.04 -25.89
N LYS A 125 -6.49 0.08 -25.51
CA LYS A 125 -5.92 0.28 -24.18
C LYS A 125 -7.02 0.29 -23.12
N ARG A 126 -6.91 -0.57 -22.11
CA ARG A 126 -7.87 -0.69 -21.00
C ARG A 126 -7.28 -1.44 -19.82
N SER A 127 -7.87 -1.25 -18.68
CA SER A 127 -7.69 -2.14 -17.52
C SER A 127 -8.79 -3.20 -17.50
N ARG A 128 -8.45 -4.41 -17.06
CA ARG A 128 -9.39 -5.54 -16.93
C ARG A 128 -9.29 -6.15 -15.54
N LEU A 129 -10.45 -6.42 -14.96
CA LEU A 129 -10.65 -7.30 -13.82
C LEU A 129 -11.16 -8.65 -14.33
N SER A 130 -10.44 -9.73 -14.04
CA SER A 130 -10.86 -11.09 -14.41
C SER A 130 -10.83 -12.03 -13.20
N ARG A 131 -11.70 -13.04 -13.22
CA ARG A 131 -11.70 -14.18 -12.29
C ARG A 131 -11.08 -15.40 -12.97
N PHE A 132 -10.25 -16.12 -12.22
CA PHE A 132 -9.67 -17.41 -12.63
C PHE A 132 -9.98 -18.48 -11.56
N THR A 133 -10.02 -19.74 -12.00
CA THR A 133 -10.13 -20.89 -11.09
C THR A 133 -8.74 -21.49 -10.86
N VAL A 134 -8.38 -21.71 -9.61
CA VAL A 134 -7.09 -22.27 -9.18
C VAL A 134 -7.29 -23.72 -8.74
N ASN A 135 -6.49 -24.66 -9.24
CA ASN A 135 -6.57 -26.04 -8.85
C ASN A 135 -5.90 -26.35 -7.50
N SER A 136 -5.90 -27.62 -7.08
CA SER A 136 -5.30 -28.06 -5.82
C SER A 136 -3.77 -27.88 -5.75
N ASP A 137 -3.11 -27.81 -6.90
CA ASP A 137 -1.65 -27.65 -7.01
C ASP A 137 -1.22 -26.18 -7.07
N ASN A 138 -2.14 -25.25 -6.75
CA ASN A 138 -2.00 -23.80 -6.85
C ASN A 138 -1.64 -23.32 -8.26
N ILE A 139 -2.23 -23.95 -9.29
CA ILE A 139 -2.12 -23.54 -10.70
C ILE A 139 -3.49 -23.02 -11.16
N ALA A 140 -3.53 -21.80 -11.68
CA ALA A 140 -4.74 -21.22 -12.25
C ALA A 140 -4.95 -21.73 -13.68
N ASP A 141 -6.20 -22.14 -13.98
CA ASP A 141 -6.60 -22.51 -15.32
C ASP A 141 -6.86 -21.25 -16.16
N ARG A 142 -6.01 -20.98 -17.15
CA ARG A 142 -6.18 -19.83 -18.06
C ARG A 142 -7.48 -19.88 -18.85
N SER A 143 -7.97 -21.09 -19.17
CA SER A 143 -9.22 -21.25 -19.92
C SER A 143 -10.48 -20.95 -19.08
N SER A 144 -10.33 -20.84 -17.76
CA SER A 144 -11.40 -20.48 -16.82
C SER A 144 -11.57 -18.96 -16.67
N GLU A 145 -10.83 -18.15 -17.41
CA GLU A 145 -10.94 -16.70 -17.33
C GLU A 145 -12.37 -16.23 -17.56
N LEU A 146 -12.90 -15.50 -16.60
CA LEU A 146 -14.13 -14.74 -16.73
C LEU A 146 -13.82 -13.26 -16.57
N ALA A 147 -13.91 -12.48 -17.67
CA ALA A 147 -13.79 -11.04 -17.62
C ALA A 147 -14.99 -10.44 -16.90
N LEU A 148 -14.73 -9.72 -15.81
CA LEU A 148 -15.76 -9.13 -14.96
C LEU A 148 -16.01 -7.65 -15.30
N LEU A 149 -14.92 -6.89 -15.47
CA LEU A 149 -15.00 -5.45 -15.73
C LEU A 149 -13.87 -5.03 -16.66
N GLU A 150 -14.17 -4.18 -17.64
CA GLU A 150 -13.19 -3.48 -18.47
C GLU A 150 -13.36 -1.97 -18.35
N ILE A 151 -12.26 -1.25 -18.15
CA ILE A 151 -12.22 0.20 -18.01
C ILE A 151 -11.35 0.75 -19.14
N PRO A 152 -11.92 1.44 -20.14
CA PRO A 152 -11.17 2.06 -21.22
C PRO A 152 -10.21 3.11 -20.69
N LYS A 153 -9.01 3.20 -21.31
CA LYS A 153 -7.96 4.12 -20.92
C LYS A 153 -7.37 4.82 -22.13
N THR A 154 -6.85 6.01 -21.90
CA THR A 154 -6.15 6.82 -22.90
C THR A 154 -4.67 7.03 -22.56
N SER A 155 -4.27 6.74 -21.33
CA SER A 155 -2.92 6.91 -20.79
C SER A 155 -2.37 5.62 -20.22
N ASP A 156 -1.07 5.57 -19.97
CA ASP A 156 -0.35 4.50 -19.27
C ASP A 156 -0.17 4.77 -17.77
N SER A 157 -0.64 5.92 -17.30
CA SER A 157 -0.52 6.38 -15.92
C SER A 157 -1.86 6.44 -15.21
N HIS A 158 -1.81 6.57 -13.89
CA HIS A 158 -2.92 6.64 -12.96
C HIS A 158 -3.91 5.47 -13.13
N ASN A 159 -3.39 4.28 -12.86
CA ASN A 159 -4.18 3.06 -13.02
C ASN A 159 -4.94 2.67 -11.76
N GLY A 160 -4.46 3.07 -10.57
CA GLY A 160 -4.93 2.47 -9.32
C GLY A 160 -4.71 0.95 -9.33
N GLY A 161 -5.79 0.18 -9.34
CA GLY A 161 -5.80 -1.26 -9.63
C GLY A 161 -5.59 -2.16 -8.42
N MET A 162 -5.81 -1.68 -7.20
CA MET A 162 -5.86 -2.51 -6.00
C MET A 162 -7.20 -3.24 -5.92
N LEU A 163 -7.16 -4.50 -5.53
CA LEU A 163 -8.30 -5.36 -5.25
C LEU A 163 -8.29 -5.77 -3.78
N GLN A 164 -9.43 -5.64 -3.10
CA GLN A 164 -9.62 -6.21 -1.76
C GLN A 164 -11.08 -6.57 -1.53
N PHE A 165 -11.34 -7.66 -0.85
CA PHE A 165 -12.68 -7.98 -0.35
C PHE A 165 -12.94 -7.26 0.97
N GLY A 166 -14.13 -6.68 1.09
CA GLY A 166 -14.60 -6.16 2.35
C GLY A 166 -15.16 -7.26 3.25
N THR A 167 -15.33 -6.95 4.53
CA THR A 167 -16.00 -7.85 5.50
C THR A 167 -17.46 -8.13 5.15
N ASP A 168 -18.04 -7.35 4.24
CA ASP A 168 -19.37 -7.52 3.65
C ASP A 168 -19.40 -8.53 2.49
N GLY A 169 -18.24 -9.05 2.10
CA GLY A 169 -18.07 -10.05 1.04
C GLY A 169 -18.16 -9.49 -0.38
N PHE A 170 -18.16 -8.18 -0.57
CA PHE A 170 -18.09 -7.53 -1.87
C PHE A 170 -16.64 -7.24 -2.26
N LEU A 171 -16.39 -7.15 -3.56
CA LEU A 171 -15.07 -6.79 -4.09
C LEU A 171 -14.97 -5.28 -4.27
N TYR A 172 -13.91 -4.70 -3.73
CA TYR A 172 -13.56 -3.29 -3.90
C TYR A 172 -12.40 -3.16 -4.89
N VAL A 173 -12.45 -2.11 -5.72
CA VAL A 173 -11.47 -1.86 -6.79
C VAL A 173 -11.13 -0.38 -6.81
N SER A 174 -9.86 -0.03 -6.70
CA SER A 174 -9.43 1.36 -6.91
C SER A 174 -9.13 1.61 -8.40
N VAL A 175 -9.53 2.78 -8.89
CA VAL A 175 -9.33 3.20 -10.29
C VAL A 175 -8.87 4.65 -10.31
N GLY A 176 -7.71 4.91 -10.93
CA GLY A 176 -7.20 6.27 -11.09
C GLY A 176 -7.91 7.04 -12.21
N ASP A 177 -7.62 8.35 -12.31
CA ASP A 177 -8.23 9.26 -13.29
C ASP A 177 -7.71 9.05 -14.73
N GLY A 178 -6.75 8.13 -14.94
CA GLY A 178 -6.17 7.87 -16.26
C GLY A 178 -5.35 9.04 -16.81
N TYR A 179 -4.80 9.90 -15.95
CA TYR A 179 -4.06 11.12 -16.28
C TYR A 179 -4.94 12.22 -16.89
N GLN A 180 -6.24 12.19 -16.58
CA GLN A 180 -7.24 13.18 -17.03
C GLN A 180 -8.01 13.65 -15.78
N GLY A 181 -7.52 14.68 -15.09
CA GLY A 181 -8.06 15.09 -13.80
C GLY A 181 -9.60 15.29 -13.80
N ASP A 182 -10.15 15.87 -14.86
CA ASP A 182 -11.59 16.08 -14.99
C ASP A 182 -12.40 14.77 -14.99
N ASP A 183 -11.79 13.64 -15.41
CA ASP A 183 -12.45 12.32 -15.38
C ASP A 183 -12.76 11.86 -13.95
N ALA A 184 -12.04 12.35 -12.93
CA ALA A 184 -12.32 12.04 -11.53
C ALA A 184 -13.63 12.66 -10.99
N GLN A 185 -14.21 13.62 -11.71
CA GLN A 185 -15.50 14.26 -11.40
C GLN A 185 -16.61 13.83 -12.37
N ASP A 186 -16.29 13.02 -13.40
CA ASP A 186 -17.30 12.47 -14.31
C ASP A 186 -17.88 11.15 -13.79
N LEU A 187 -18.95 11.24 -13.04
CA LEU A 187 -19.60 10.06 -12.45
C LEU A 187 -20.29 9.14 -13.49
N SER A 188 -20.30 9.49 -14.77
CA SER A 188 -20.70 8.59 -15.87
C SER A 188 -19.59 7.63 -16.30
N ASP A 189 -18.34 7.87 -15.84
CA ASP A 189 -17.17 7.01 -15.99
C ASP A 189 -16.82 6.36 -14.63
N LEU A 190 -15.89 5.40 -14.63
CA LEU A 190 -15.39 4.71 -13.41
C LEU A 190 -14.06 5.26 -12.91
N LYS A 191 -13.45 6.17 -13.65
CA LYS A 191 -12.13 6.72 -13.35
C LYS A 191 -12.17 7.63 -12.12
N GLY A 192 -11.01 7.74 -11.45
CA GLY A 192 -10.88 8.55 -10.24
C GLY A 192 -11.77 8.08 -9.09
N SER A 193 -12.05 6.77 -8.99
CA SER A 193 -13.05 6.24 -8.08
C SER A 193 -12.60 5.00 -7.32
N LEU A 194 -13.21 4.78 -6.16
CA LEU A 194 -13.26 3.49 -5.50
C LEU A 194 -14.59 2.82 -5.86
N LEU A 195 -14.53 1.63 -6.44
CA LEU A 195 -15.70 0.85 -6.87
C LEU A 195 -16.00 -0.26 -5.87
N ARG A 196 -17.28 -0.70 -5.84
CA ARG A 196 -17.72 -1.85 -5.04
C ARG A 196 -18.69 -2.72 -5.84
N LEU A 197 -18.36 -4.00 -5.99
CA LEU A 197 -19.01 -4.96 -6.89
C LEU A 197 -19.46 -6.22 -6.13
N ASP A 198 -20.63 -6.73 -6.49
CA ASP A 198 -21.10 -8.06 -6.06
C ASP A 198 -20.78 -9.08 -7.15
N ILE A 199 -19.81 -9.93 -6.92
CA ILE A 199 -19.31 -10.92 -7.87
C ILE A 199 -19.66 -12.35 -7.49
N ARG A 200 -20.48 -12.55 -6.44
CA ARG A 200 -20.80 -13.88 -5.87
C ARG A 200 -21.50 -14.81 -6.87
N ASN A 201 -22.28 -14.24 -7.79
CA ASN A 201 -23.02 -14.98 -8.83
C ASN A 201 -22.53 -14.62 -10.23
N ALA A 202 -21.26 -14.22 -10.38
CA ALA A 202 -20.70 -13.79 -11.65
C ALA A 202 -20.72 -14.90 -12.70
N SER A 203 -21.23 -14.56 -13.90
CA SER A 203 -21.29 -15.39 -15.11
C SER A 203 -20.91 -14.58 -16.35
N GLU A 204 -20.81 -15.21 -17.51
CA GLU A 204 -20.57 -14.50 -18.77
C GLU A 204 -21.70 -13.51 -19.11
N GLU A 205 -22.96 -13.86 -18.78
CA GLU A 205 -24.14 -13.02 -19.04
C GLU A 205 -24.32 -11.92 -18.00
N ALA A 206 -23.83 -12.14 -16.76
CA ALA A 206 -23.90 -11.21 -15.65
C ALA A 206 -22.57 -11.22 -14.89
N PRO A 207 -21.56 -10.49 -15.39
CA PRO A 207 -20.19 -10.57 -14.83
C PRO A 207 -20.08 -10.04 -13.40
N TYR A 208 -21.00 -9.18 -12.98
CA TYR A 208 -21.17 -8.73 -11.59
C TYR A 208 -22.61 -8.18 -11.41
N ALA A 209 -22.96 -7.92 -10.16
CA ALA A 209 -24.13 -7.17 -9.77
C ALA A 209 -23.72 -5.95 -8.94
N ILE A 210 -24.63 -4.99 -8.81
CA ILE A 210 -24.43 -3.83 -7.95
C ILE A 210 -24.91 -4.16 -6.54
N PRO A 211 -24.08 -3.99 -5.50
CA PRO A 211 -24.55 -4.09 -4.12
C PRO A 211 -25.71 -3.13 -3.87
N PRO A 212 -26.82 -3.59 -3.25
CA PRO A 212 -28.05 -2.79 -3.15
C PRO A 212 -27.88 -1.53 -2.29
N ASN A 213 -26.85 -1.48 -1.46
CA ASN A 213 -26.49 -0.35 -0.62
C ASN A 213 -25.31 0.48 -1.16
N ASN A 214 -24.95 0.32 -2.45
CA ASN A 214 -24.08 1.29 -3.11
C ASN A 214 -24.80 2.66 -3.20
N PRO A 215 -24.05 3.77 -3.08
CA PRO A 215 -24.65 5.12 -3.06
C PRO A 215 -25.54 5.40 -4.26
N PHE A 216 -25.16 4.89 -5.42
CA PHE A 216 -25.83 5.15 -6.69
C PHE A 216 -26.59 3.94 -7.26
N ALA A 217 -26.84 2.89 -6.46
CA ALA A 217 -27.49 1.65 -6.92
C ALA A 217 -28.87 1.87 -7.58
N SER A 218 -29.58 2.91 -7.20
CA SER A 218 -30.94 3.22 -7.69
C SER A 218 -31.04 4.60 -8.36
N ASN A 219 -29.89 5.17 -8.81
CA ASN A 219 -29.94 6.48 -9.45
C ASN A 219 -30.58 6.43 -10.86
N SER A 220 -31.12 7.56 -11.29
CA SER A 220 -31.68 7.78 -12.64
C SER A 220 -30.93 8.84 -13.44
N GLU A 221 -29.79 9.31 -12.92
CA GLU A 221 -29.01 10.44 -13.45
C GLU A 221 -27.87 10.00 -14.38
N GLY A 222 -27.75 8.69 -14.61
CA GLY A 222 -26.67 8.14 -15.44
C GLY A 222 -25.34 7.97 -14.71
N ILE A 223 -25.34 8.13 -13.39
CA ILE A 223 -24.18 7.87 -12.54
C ILE A 223 -23.89 6.36 -12.52
N ARG A 224 -22.62 6.00 -12.60
CA ARG A 224 -22.18 4.60 -12.52
C ARG A 224 -22.48 4.05 -11.12
N ALA A 225 -23.31 3.02 -11.07
CA ALA A 225 -23.77 2.43 -9.81
C ALA A 225 -22.69 1.64 -9.06
N GLU A 226 -21.58 1.33 -9.72
CA GLU A 226 -20.38 0.69 -9.16
C GLU A 226 -19.64 1.61 -8.20
N ILE A 227 -19.75 2.93 -8.38
CA ILE A 227 -18.98 3.94 -7.62
C ILE A 227 -19.41 3.93 -6.15
N LEU A 228 -18.42 3.77 -5.27
CA LEU A 228 -18.57 3.90 -3.82
C LEU A 228 -18.18 5.30 -3.32
N ALA A 229 -17.09 5.85 -3.87
CA ALA A 229 -16.57 7.19 -3.61
C ALA A 229 -15.76 7.63 -4.84
N TRP A 230 -15.55 8.93 -5.02
CA TRP A 230 -14.87 9.49 -6.19
C TRP A 230 -13.98 10.69 -5.82
N GLY A 231 -13.42 11.35 -6.83
CA GLY A 231 -12.54 12.49 -6.63
C GLY A 231 -11.13 12.08 -6.18
N PHE A 232 -10.64 10.94 -6.67
CA PHE A 232 -9.27 10.48 -6.49
C PHE A 232 -8.46 10.69 -7.76
N ARG A 233 -7.16 10.97 -7.61
CA ARG A 233 -6.24 11.11 -8.73
C ARG A 233 -5.66 9.76 -9.16
N ASN A 234 -4.92 9.12 -8.28
CA ASN A 234 -4.34 7.80 -8.50
C ASN A 234 -4.33 7.03 -7.17
N PRO A 235 -5.50 6.51 -6.75
CA PRO A 235 -5.66 5.73 -5.52
C PRO A 235 -4.91 4.40 -5.66
N TRP A 236 -3.58 4.46 -5.43
CA TRP A 236 -2.67 3.37 -5.79
C TRP A 236 -2.93 2.13 -4.97
N ARG A 237 -2.96 2.26 -3.64
CA ARG A 237 -3.35 1.17 -2.74
C ARG A 237 -4.34 1.67 -1.71
N PHE A 238 -5.28 0.80 -1.38
CA PHE A 238 -6.20 1.03 -0.27
C PHE A 238 -6.22 -0.20 0.65
N SER A 239 -6.75 -0.02 1.83
CA SER A 239 -7.02 -1.13 2.75
C SER A 239 -8.34 -0.90 3.48
N ILE A 240 -8.96 -2.02 3.87
CA ILE A 240 -10.16 -2.03 4.70
C ILE A 240 -9.74 -2.59 6.05
N ASP A 241 -9.79 -1.76 7.08
CA ASP A 241 -9.52 -2.21 8.45
C ASP A 241 -10.66 -3.10 8.94
N GLU A 242 -10.41 -4.38 9.08
CA GLU A 242 -11.44 -5.38 9.43
C GLU A 242 -12.11 -5.12 10.78
N LEU A 243 -11.39 -4.47 11.71
CA LEU A 243 -11.92 -4.19 13.05
C LEU A 243 -12.94 -3.05 13.04
N THR A 244 -12.72 -2.01 12.23
CA THR A 244 -13.55 -0.79 12.23
C THR A 244 -14.44 -0.66 10.98
N GLY A 245 -14.11 -1.38 9.91
CA GLY A 245 -14.72 -1.24 8.59
C GLY A 245 -14.31 0.03 7.85
N HIS A 246 -13.37 0.83 8.41
CA HIS A 246 -12.87 2.01 7.73
C HIS A 246 -12.00 1.64 6.53
N ILE A 247 -12.13 2.41 5.45
CA ILE A 247 -11.34 2.26 4.25
C ILE A 247 -10.33 3.41 4.22
N PHE A 248 -9.06 3.08 4.00
CA PHE A 248 -7.97 4.04 3.87
C PHE A 248 -7.37 3.93 2.49
N VAL A 249 -7.15 5.07 1.83
CA VAL A 249 -6.59 5.16 0.48
C VAL A 249 -5.32 6.00 0.53
N GLY A 250 -4.25 5.50 -0.09
CA GLY A 250 -3.10 6.33 -0.47
C GLY A 250 -3.35 6.85 -1.89
N ASP A 251 -3.62 8.13 -2.02
CA ASP A 251 -3.85 8.80 -3.30
C ASP A 251 -2.63 9.61 -3.72
N VAL A 252 -2.02 9.23 -4.84
CA VAL A 252 -0.81 9.86 -5.34
C VAL A 252 -1.15 11.21 -5.94
N GLY A 253 -0.61 12.26 -5.34
CA GLY A 253 -0.79 13.63 -5.78
C GLY A 253 -0.07 14.00 -7.08
N ASP A 254 -0.17 15.26 -7.49
CA ASP A 254 0.48 15.73 -8.73
C ASP A 254 1.92 16.19 -8.46
N ASN A 255 2.09 17.38 -7.89
CA ASN A 255 3.42 17.95 -7.71
C ASN A 255 3.63 18.62 -6.34
N HIS A 256 2.61 18.70 -5.50
CA HIS A 256 2.65 19.49 -4.27
C HIS A 256 2.33 18.69 -3.03
N GLN A 257 1.27 17.86 -3.06
CA GLN A 257 0.79 17.14 -1.90
C GLN A 257 0.61 15.65 -2.22
N GLU A 258 0.93 14.81 -1.27
CA GLU A 258 0.56 13.41 -1.22
C GLU A 258 -0.45 13.20 -0.09
N GLU A 259 -1.43 12.29 -0.24
CA GLU A 259 -2.48 12.19 0.77
C GLU A 259 -2.84 10.77 1.19
N ILE A 260 -3.27 10.66 2.44
CA ILE A 260 -3.98 9.50 2.97
C ILE A 260 -5.41 9.93 3.28
N SER A 261 -6.35 9.33 2.59
CA SER A 261 -7.77 9.59 2.77
C SER A 261 -8.47 8.46 3.51
N ARG A 262 -9.30 8.78 4.50
CA ARG A 262 -10.30 7.86 5.04
C ARG A 262 -11.58 8.03 4.25
N VAL A 263 -11.98 6.99 3.53
CA VAL A 263 -13.08 7.05 2.58
C VAL A 263 -14.43 7.27 3.29
N GLU A 264 -15.16 8.27 2.85
CA GLU A 264 -16.58 8.47 3.14
C GLU A 264 -17.42 8.00 1.95
N ILE A 265 -18.32 7.04 2.21
CA ILE A 265 -19.14 6.42 1.18
C ILE A 265 -20.11 7.45 0.57
N GLY A 266 -20.16 7.53 -0.76
CA GLY A 266 -21.01 8.45 -1.50
C GLY A 266 -20.54 9.90 -1.47
N LYS A 267 -19.24 10.12 -1.25
CA LYS A 267 -18.64 11.45 -1.16
C LYS A 267 -17.50 11.66 -2.16
N ASP A 268 -17.29 12.95 -2.49
CA ASP A 268 -16.19 13.47 -3.28
C ASP A 268 -14.96 13.68 -2.41
N HIS A 269 -13.82 13.11 -2.80
CA HIS A 269 -12.52 13.24 -2.12
C HIS A 269 -11.65 14.38 -2.68
N GLY A 270 -12.16 15.14 -3.62
CA GLY A 270 -11.70 16.50 -3.94
C GLY A 270 -10.86 16.66 -5.19
N TRP A 271 -10.20 15.64 -5.73
CA TRP A 271 -9.43 15.78 -6.96
C TRP A 271 -10.34 16.01 -8.19
N PRO A 272 -10.05 16.95 -9.12
CA PRO A 272 -8.92 17.91 -9.15
C PRO A 272 -9.27 19.30 -8.58
N ILE A 273 -10.27 19.42 -7.72
CA ILE A 273 -10.60 20.67 -7.02
C ILE A 273 -9.54 20.97 -5.95
N LEU A 274 -9.09 19.91 -5.29
CA LEU A 274 -8.05 19.90 -4.27
C LEU A 274 -6.90 18.97 -4.67
N GLU A 275 -5.69 19.27 -4.14
CA GLU A 275 -4.57 18.34 -4.01
C GLU A 275 -4.19 18.34 -2.52
N GLY A 276 -4.40 17.20 -1.84
CA GLY A 276 -4.38 17.15 -0.39
C GLY A 276 -5.46 18.03 0.23
N ASP A 277 -5.06 18.95 1.11
CA ASP A 277 -5.95 19.95 1.72
C ASP A 277 -5.84 21.34 1.08
N GLN A 278 -5.15 21.46 -0.06
CA GLN A 278 -4.92 22.71 -0.76
C GLN A 278 -5.77 22.80 -2.04
N CYS A 279 -6.18 24.04 -2.40
CA CYS A 279 -6.85 24.27 -3.68
C CYS A 279 -5.93 23.94 -4.87
N TYR A 280 -6.44 23.27 -5.88
CA TYR A 280 -5.72 22.95 -7.11
C TYR A 280 -6.33 23.69 -8.33
N PRO A 281 -5.53 24.14 -9.32
CA PRO A 281 -4.07 24.16 -9.28
C PRO A 281 -3.52 25.17 -8.25
N PRO A 282 -2.23 25.05 -7.86
CA PRO A 282 -1.62 25.94 -6.89
C PRO A 282 -1.81 27.43 -7.22
N GLY A 283 -2.12 28.23 -6.21
CA GLY A 283 -2.44 29.65 -6.38
C GLY A 283 -3.94 29.94 -6.60
N THR A 284 -4.78 28.92 -6.68
CA THR A 284 -6.23 29.09 -6.62
C THR A 284 -6.65 29.51 -5.22
N GLU A 285 -7.29 30.69 -5.08
CA GLU A 285 -7.63 31.23 -3.76
C GLU A 285 -8.97 30.73 -3.21
N ASN A 286 -9.91 30.38 -4.10
CA ASN A 286 -11.27 29.99 -3.71
C ASN A 286 -11.65 28.71 -4.43
N CYS A 287 -11.65 27.59 -3.74
CA CYS A 287 -12.18 26.31 -4.20
C CYS A 287 -13.23 25.81 -3.20
N ASP A 288 -14.10 24.96 -3.66
CA ASP A 288 -15.18 24.39 -2.83
C ASP A 288 -14.65 23.23 -1.98
N LYS A 289 -14.10 23.58 -0.82
CA LYS A 289 -13.66 22.57 0.18
C LYS A 289 -14.83 21.97 0.99
N GLU A 290 -15.95 22.68 1.06
CA GLU A 290 -17.07 22.27 1.91
C GLU A 290 -17.85 21.09 1.28
N SER A 291 -17.82 20.96 -0.05
CA SER A 291 -18.46 19.84 -0.76
C SER A 291 -17.60 18.57 -0.78
N THR A 292 -16.34 18.65 -0.37
CA THR A 292 -15.37 17.56 -0.46
C THR A 292 -15.01 17.00 0.90
N VAL A 293 -14.52 15.75 0.94
CA VAL A 293 -13.93 15.11 2.12
C VAL A 293 -12.43 15.38 2.11
N LEU A 294 -11.95 16.06 3.14
CA LEU A 294 -10.52 16.30 3.30
C LEU A 294 -9.80 15.03 3.76
N PRO A 295 -8.51 14.83 3.35
CA PRO A 295 -7.72 13.69 3.78
C PRO A 295 -7.41 13.75 5.28
N ILE A 296 -7.11 12.60 5.88
CA ILE A 296 -6.62 12.52 7.28
C ILE A 296 -5.14 12.89 7.38
N ALA A 297 -4.41 12.84 6.27
CA ALA A 297 -3.05 13.32 6.18
C ALA A 297 -2.75 13.89 4.79
N SER A 298 -2.04 15.02 4.77
CA SER A 298 -1.61 15.73 3.56
C SER A 298 -0.14 16.11 3.73
N PHE A 299 0.74 15.65 2.84
CA PHE A 299 2.17 15.79 2.96
C PHE A 299 2.77 16.50 1.78
N GLU A 300 3.55 17.54 2.03
CA GLU A 300 4.33 18.19 0.95
C GLU A 300 5.33 17.19 0.31
N HIS A 301 5.57 17.33 -0.99
CA HIS A 301 6.55 16.52 -1.76
C HIS A 301 8.00 16.64 -1.24
N THR A 302 8.28 17.56 -0.33
CA THR A 302 9.55 17.61 0.40
C THR A 302 9.73 16.43 1.36
N PHE A 303 8.63 15.87 1.90
CA PHE A 303 8.61 14.78 2.87
C PHE A 303 8.26 13.44 2.22
N ILE A 304 7.13 13.38 1.52
CA ILE A 304 6.59 12.24 0.80
C ILE A 304 6.51 12.61 -0.68
N ARG A 305 6.80 11.71 -1.61
CA ARG A 305 6.88 12.02 -3.04
C ARG A 305 5.95 11.21 -3.92
N SER A 306 5.52 10.06 -3.44
CA SER A 306 4.57 9.19 -4.13
C SER A 306 4.08 8.16 -3.11
N VAL A 307 2.97 8.50 -2.47
CA VAL A 307 2.38 7.66 -1.43
C VAL A 307 1.89 6.34 -2.01
N ILE A 308 2.18 5.25 -1.32
CA ILE A 308 1.72 3.92 -1.75
C ILE A 308 0.37 3.57 -1.11
N GLY A 309 0.09 4.07 0.09
CA GLY A 309 -0.95 3.56 0.95
C GLY A 309 -0.43 2.47 1.88
N GLY A 310 -1.30 1.87 2.66
CA GLY A 310 -0.90 0.92 3.70
C GLY A 310 -2.06 0.33 4.47
N TYR A 311 -1.81 -0.08 5.73
CA TYR A 311 -2.77 -0.79 6.58
C TYR A 311 -2.75 -0.26 8.02
N VAL A 312 -3.88 -0.34 8.71
CA VAL A 312 -3.90 -0.20 10.15
C VAL A 312 -3.29 -1.46 10.76
N TYR A 313 -2.15 -1.34 11.43
CA TYR A 313 -1.45 -2.50 11.97
C TYR A 313 -2.28 -3.18 13.08
N ARG A 314 -2.56 -4.46 12.90
CA ARG A 314 -3.36 -5.28 13.83
C ARG A 314 -2.59 -6.46 14.42
N GLY A 315 -1.35 -6.69 13.95
CA GLY A 315 -0.46 -7.74 14.42
C GLY A 315 -0.01 -7.60 15.88
N GLU A 316 0.72 -8.61 16.35
CA GLU A 316 1.23 -8.68 17.73
C GLU A 316 2.76 -8.56 17.82
N ASP A 317 3.48 -8.78 16.69
CA ASP A 317 4.94 -8.77 16.65
C ASP A 317 5.54 -7.39 16.96
N ILE A 318 4.79 -6.28 16.67
CA ILE A 318 5.21 -4.90 16.90
C ILE A 318 4.17 -4.16 17.75
N PRO A 319 4.08 -4.43 19.07
CA PRO A 319 2.93 -4.00 19.91
C PRO A 319 2.67 -2.50 19.94
N TRP A 320 3.69 -1.66 19.79
CA TRP A 320 3.56 -0.20 19.81
C TRP A 320 3.02 0.39 18.50
N LEU A 321 3.00 -0.40 17.41
CA LEU A 321 2.36 -0.02 16.14
C LEU A 321 0.86 -0.33 16.12
N ARG A 322 0.36 -1.15 17.06
CA ARG A 322 -1.03 -1.60 17.03
C ARG A 322 -2.00 -0.44 17.04
N GLY A 323 -2.83 -0.37 16.01
CA GLY A 323 -3.77 0.73 15.79
C GLY A 323 -3.22 1.90 14.99
N GLN A 324 -1.91 1.95 14.71
CA GLN A 324 -1.34 2.95 13.82
C GLN A 324 -1.53 2.54 12.36
N TYR A 325 -1.78 3.50 11.49
CA TYR A 325 -1.77 3.27 10.04
C TYR A 325 -0.33 3.32 9.54
N VAL A 326 0.15 2.19 9.04
CA VAL A 326 1.50 2.05 8.46
C VAL A 326 1.38 2.13 6.95
N TYR A 327 2.13 3.04 6.32
CA TYR A 327 2.07 3.29 4.89
C TYR A 327 3.46 3.43 4.27
N GLY A 328 3.52 3.22 2.96
CA GLY A 328 4.73 3.36 2.18
C GLY A 328 4.76 4.65 1.36
N ASP A 329 5.98 5.08 1.06
CA ASP A 329 6.29 6.00 -0.04
C ASP A 329 7.21 5.30 -1.03
N TYR A 330 6.95 5.49 -2.31
CA TYR A 330 7.70 4.84 -3.39
C TYR A 330 9.21 5.05 -3.30
N PHE A 331 9.65 6.26 -2.87
CA PHE A 331 11.06 6.66 -2.83
C PHE A 331 11.66 6.74 -1.43
N ARG A 332 10.86 6.91 -0.38
CA ARG A 332 11.33 7.39 0.92
C ARG A 332 11.36 6.34 2.03
N GLY A 333 10.51 5.33 1.97
CA GLY A 333 10.47 4.31 3.00
C GLY A 333 9.09 4.00 3.54
N LEU A 334 9.02 3.60 4.80
CA LEU A 334 7.79 3.31 5.52
C LEU A 334 7.57 4.32 6.64
N PHE A 335 6.32 4.67 6.85
CA PHE A 335 5.85 5.71 7.76
C PHE A 335 4.65 5.21 8.56
N GLN A 336 4.30 5.95 9.61
CA GLN A 336 3.08 5.72 10.38
C GLN A 336 2.35 7.03 10.66
N LEU A 337 1.06 6.92 10.89
CA LEU A 337 0.21 7.99 11.42
C LEU A 337 -0.84 7.42 12.36
N ASP A 338 -1.41 8.26 13.21
CA ASP A 338 -2.58 7.90 14.02
C ASP A 338 -3.86 8.11 13.20
N PRO A 339 -4.57 7.04 12.79
CA PRO A 339 -5.76 7.19 11.95
C PRO A 339 -6.98 7.74 12.72
N THR A 340 -6.86 7.96 14.02
CA THR A 340 -7.91 8.51 14.89
C THR A 340 -7.74 9.99 15.21
N GLU A 341 -6.60 10.59 14.81
CA GLU A 341 -6.33 12.01 14.99
C GLU A 341 -7.40 12.84 14.24
N PRO A 342 -8.08 13.79 14.91
CA PRO A 342 -9.14 14.58 14.27
C PRO A 342 -8.62 15.64 13.30
N ASP A 343 -7.38 16.10 13.50
CA ASP A 343 -6.75 17.12 12.65
C ASP A 343 -5.94 16.47 11.52
N ILE A 344 -5.86 17.14 10.37
CA ILE A 344 -5.06 16.68 9.24
C ILE A 344 -3.58 16.64 9.63
N GLN A 345 -2.95 15.49 9.42
CA GLN A 345 -1.54 15.30 9.76
C GLN A 345 -0.65 15.74 8.59
N HIS A 346 0.25 16.69 8.84
CA HIS A 346 1.15 17.24 7.80
C HIS A 346 2.60 16.75 7.89
N PHE A 347 2.94 16.01 8.94
CA PHE A 347 4.31 15.54 9.16
C PHE A 347 4.34 14.02 9.27
N PRO A 348 5.07 13.34 8.36
CA PRO A 348 5.17 11.88 8.40
C PRO A 348 6.05 11.43 9.57
N HIS A 349 5.58 10.40 10.30
CA HIS A 349 6.40 9.72 11.29
C HIS A 349 7.14 8.54 10.65
N VAL A 350 8.45 8.67 10.53
CA VAL A 350 9.31 7.68 9.87
C VAL A 350 9.41 6.40 10.71
N LEU A 351 9.11 5.25 10.11
CA LEU A 351 9.36 3.92 10.69
C LEU A 351 10.66 3.31 10.17
N VAL A 352 10.79 3.26 8.84
CA VAL A 352 11.97 2.70 8.16
C VAL A 352 12.43 3.71 7.10
N TYR A 353 13.56 4.32 7.37
CA TYR A 353 14.18 5.22 6.40
C TYR A 353 15.45 4.57 5.87
N LYS A 354 15.44 4.15 4.62
CA LYS A 354 16.47 3.33 3.95
C LYS A 354 16.70 1.99 4.68
N PRO A 355 16.17 0.88 4.23
CA PRO A 355 16.45 -0.41 4.84
C PRO A 355 17.96 -0.69 4.79
N ARG A 356 18.52 -0.95 5.95
CA ARG A 356 19.85 -1.55 6.04
C ARG A 356 19.72 -3.02 5.66
N MET A 357 20.31 -3.42 4.56
CA MET A 357 20.40 -4.85 4.26
C MET A 357 21.24 -5.58 5.33
N GLN A 358 20.85 -6.82 5.64
CA GLN A 358 21.49 -7.65 6.67
C GLN A 358 22.97 -8.00 6.42
N HIS A 359 23.57 -7.58 5.31
CA HIS A 359 24.94 -7.95 4.92
C HIS A 359 25.93 -6.79 4.82
N GLY A 360 25.69 -5.68 5.52
CA GLY A 360 26.74 -4.67 5.74
C GLY A 360 27.12 -3.83 4.51
N GLU A 361 26.50 -4.04 3.37
CA GLU A 361 26.66 -3.16 2.21
C GLU A 361 25.68 -2.01 2.33
N GLU A 362 26.19 -0.78 2.39
CA GLU A 362 25.37 0.43 2.19
C GLU A 362 24.85 0.39 0.76
N LEU A 363 23.65 -0.14 0.57
CA LEU A 363 23.00 0.03 -0.70
C LEU A 363 22.59 1.47 -0.85
N GLY A 364 23.30 2.16 -1.75
CA GLY A 364 22.86 3.40 -2.34
C GLY A 364 21.62 3.25 -3.22
N GLU A 365 20.94 2.12 -3.17
CA GLU A 365 19.75 1.84 -3.94
C GLU A 365 18.49 2.29 -3.19
N VAL A 366 17.73 3.14 -3.85
CA VAL A 366 16.40 3.56 -3.45
C VAL A 366 15.51 2.33 -3.51
N MET A 367 14.86 1.96 -2.41
CA MET A 367 13.81 0.94 -2.46
C MET A 367 12.56 1.59 -3.06
N PHE A 368 12.08 1.00 -4.13
CA PHE A 368 10.86 1.42 -4.81
C PHE A 368 9.68 0.58 -4.29
N PHE A 369 9.12 0.97 -3.15
CA PHE A 369 7.96 0.27 -2.61
C PHE A 369 6.78 0.35 -3.57
N SER A 370 6.18 -0.80 -3.87
CA SER A 370 5.01 -0.91 -4.76
C SER A 370 3.72 -1.22 -4.01
N SER A 371 3.82 -1.90 -2.87
CA SER A 371 2.66 -2.31 -2.09
C SER A 371 3.03 -2.67 -0.65
N LEU A 372 2.06 -2.53 0.26
CA LEU A 372 2.04 -3.23 1.53
C LEU A 372 0.92 -4.29 1.48
N THR A 373 1.02 -5.30 2.33
CA THR A 373 -0.04 -6.30 2.56
C THR A 373 0.02 -6.79 4.01
N GLU A 374 -1.06 -7.39 4.47
CA GLU A 374 -1.13 -8.05 5.77
C GLU A 374 -1.38 -9.56 5.61
N ASP A 375 -0.91 -10.36 6.58
CA ASP A 375 -1.27 -11.77 6.69
C ASP A 375 -2.51 -11.95 7.58
N ALA A 376 -2.94 -13.21 7.74
CA ALA A 376 -4.11 -13.53 8.57
C ALA A 376 -3.94 -13.24 10.08
N ALA A 377 -2.73 -12.92 10.54
CA ALA A 377 -2.46 -12.46 11.90
C ALA A 377 -2.38 -10.93 12.01
N GLY A 378 -2.50 -10.21 10.89
CA GLY A 378 -2.37 -8.74 10.81
C GLY A 378 -0.93 -8.26 10.86
N GLU A 379 0.05 -9.15 10.59
CA GLU A 379 1.45 -8.75 10.42
C GLU A 379 1.67 -8.16 9.03
N LEU A 380 2.55 -7.15 8.92
CA LEU A 380 2.72 -6.40 7.68
C LEU A 380 3.95 -6.83 6.89
N TYR A 381 3.77 -6.75 5.58
CA TYR A 381 4.77 -7.05 4.58
C TYR A 381 4.85 -5.94 3.54
N ALA A 382 6.03 -5.76 2.95
CA ALA A 382 6.27 -4.75 1.92
C ALA A 382 6.83 -5.39 0.66
N THR A 383 6.34 -4.95 -0.50
CA THR A 383 6.82 -5.34 -1.82
C THR A 383 7.59 -4.18 -2.45
N SER A 384 8.72 -4.46 -3.08
CA SER A 384 9.55 -3.46 -3.74
C SER A 384 9.79 -3.84 -5.21
N LEU A 385 9.57 -2.88 -6.13
CA LEU A 385 9.89 -3.05 -7.56
C LEU A 385 11.36 -3.36 -7.84
N SER A 386 12.25 -3.17 -6.85
CA SER A 386 13.65 -3.61 -6.95
C SER A 386 13.83 -5.14 -6.91
N GLY A 387 12.74 -5.91 -6.82
CA GLY A 387 12.76 -7.37 -6.94
C GLY A 387 12.68 -8.13 -5.62
N ALA A 388 12.18 -7.51 -4.56
CA ALA A 388 12.18 -8.10 -3.22
C ALA A 388 10.85 -7.95 -2.47
N VAL A 389 10.60 -8.87 -1.56
CA VAL A 389 9.48 -8.83 -0.59
C VAL A 389 10.02 -8.97 0.83
N TYR A 390 9.44 -8.23 1.75
CA TYR A 390 9.93 -8.08 3.11
C TYR A 390 8.80 -8.27 4.13
N LYS A 391 9.15 -8.82 5.30
CA LYS A 391 8.31 -8.77 6.51
C LYS A 391 8.75 -7.61 7.39
N LEU A 392 7.81 -6.84 7.92
CA LEU A 392 8.09 -5.88 8.98
C LEU A 392 8.33 -6.66 10.27
N GLN A 393 9.40 -6.34 10.99
CA GLN A 393 9.71 -6.99 12.25
C GLN A 393 10.15 -6.00 13.32
N TYR A 394 9.90 -6.37 14.58
CA TYR A 394 10.39 -5.63 15.72
C TYR A 394 11.90 -5.84 15.92
N LEU A 395 12.65 -4.75 15.89
CA LEU A 395 14.06 -4.75 16.27
C LEU A 395 14.19 -4.37 17.74
N SER A 396 14.37 -5.39 18.60
CA SER A 396 14.57 -5.13 20.02
C SER A 396 15.92 -4.44 20.29
N PRO A 397 15.97 -3.47 21.22
CA PRO A 397 17.24 -2.79 21.57
C PRO A 397 18.38 -3.74 21.96
N SER A 398 18.07 -4.89 22.55
CA SER A 398 19.05 -5.92 22.88
C SER A 398 19.66 -6.63 21.67
N LYS A 399 18.93 -6.76 20.56
CA LYS A 399 19.47 -7.30 19.30
C LYS A 399 20.39 -6.28 18.61
N GLU A 400 20.06 -4.98 18.66
CA GLU A 400 20.91 -3.91 18.13
C GLU A 400 22.27 -3.84 18.85
N LEU A 401 22.28 -3.89 20.18
CA LEU A 401 23.50 -3.92 20.98
C LEU A 401 24.38 -5.12 20.63
N LYS A 402 23.80 -6.31 20.47
CA LYS A 402 24.54 -7.51 20.04
C LYS A 402 25.10 -7.36 18.63
N GLY A 403 24.34 -6.76 17.69
CA GLY A 403 24.83 -6.47 16.34
C GLY A 403 25.96 -5.47 16.32
N PHE A 404 25.85 -4.38 17.09
CA PHE A 404 26.90 -3.36 17.24
C PHE A 404 28.19 -3.93 17.83
N PHE A 405 28.11 -4.76 18.88
CA PHE A 405 29.28 -5.40 19.48
C PHE A 405 29.93 -6.48 18.57
N ARG A 406 29.13 -7.15 17.73
CA ARG A 406 29.65 -8.05 16.69
C ARG A 406 30.43 -7.29 15.62
N ALA A 407 29.88 -6.21 15.09
CA ALA A 407 30.55 -5.36 14.10
C ALA A 407 31.85 -4.77 14.62
N LEU A 408 31.93 -4.40 15.92
CA LEU A 408 33.16 -3.94 16.57
C LEU A 408 34.18 -5.09 16.79
N GLY A 409 33.71 -6.33 16.91
CA GLY A 409 34.58 -7.51 17.08
C GLY A 409 35.26 -7.96 15.79
N ASP A 410 34.64 -7.70 14.64
CA ASP A 410 35.15 -8.06 13.31
C ASP A 410 36.18 -7.05 12.77
N PHE A 411 36.45 -5.95 13.49
CA PHE A 411 37.51 -4.97 13.19
C PHE A 411 38.83 -5.23 13.97
N ARG A 412 39.06 -6.45 14.51
CA ARG A 412 40.31 -6.83 15.15
C ARG A 412 41.09 -7.86 14.37
#